data_15ee9fc4d311d7342a185f30e8173235
#
_entry.id   15ee9fc4d311d7342a185f30e8173235
#
_cell.length_a   1.000
_cell.length_b   1.000
_cell.length_c   1.000
_cell.angle_alpha   90.00
_cell.angle_beta   90.00
_cell.angle_gamma   90.00
#
_symmetry.space_group_name_H-M   'P 1'
#
loop_
_entity.id
_entity.type
_entity.pdbx_description
1 polymer ?
#
loop_
_entity_poly.entity_id
_entity_poly.type
_entity_poly.pdbx_seq_one_letter_code
_entity_poly.pdbx_strand_id
1 'polypeptide(L)'
;MTPIPLQELPLRPSTLSLLQQRGFQTTNELDDCGGLSNFAAELDVPLPKAHNVMEEVLGCISHPLPEILTATDLYAYHKSNNSNIVTFSQSIDKLLGGGIDIGQVTEIAGLPGVGKTQLAMQLCVNTRLPKSFGGVEGQAVYIDAEGSLSPERLFDMAKSLVGHVQSTARRKQSAFPSDFTPEQILDSIHIYRVHDEAAQTASLYSLPHFLEQQMEHNLPVKLIVIDSIAFHYRSITPTNQNYYMQRTKNLTKLAAFLGDLATNYKLAVVAINQMTTKVEDGSSRYVPALGESWAHATTSRLLLSCNNSEERTCTLVKSPHRPPGSAKYQVLGTGIRDLRKLKHTEAEQEQEVDRNKRLRTN
;
A
#
# COMPACT_ATOMS: atom_id res chain seq x y z
N MET A 1 28.18 -18.84 4.10
CA MET A 1 27.41 -18.67 2.84
C MET A 1 28.00 -19.60 1.78
N THR A 2 27.22 -20.05 0.81
CA THR A 2 27.78 -20.75 -0.35
C THR A 2 28.67 -19.77 -1.14
N PRO A 3 29.89 -20.12 -1.53
CA PRO A 3 30.78 -19.24 -2.28
C PRO A 3 30.17 -18.89 -3.64
N ILE A 4 30.03 -17.62 -3.93
CA ILE A 4 29.52 -17.14 -5.22
C ILE A 4 30.72 -16.72 -6.07
N PRO A 5 30.90 -17.24 -7.31
CA PRO A 5 31.93 -16.76 -8.20
C PRO A 5 31.78 -15.27 -8.52
N LEU A 6 32.83 -14.48 -8.38
CA LEU A 6 32.80 -13.02 -8.64
C LEU A 6 32.40 -12.67 -10.09
N GLN A 7 32.59 -13.60 -11.02
CA GLN A 7 32.21 -13.45 -12.44
C GLN A 7 30.68 -13.50 -12.64
N GLU A 8 29.92 -14.10 -11.70
CA GLU A 8 28.48 -14.19 -11.73
C GLU A 8 27.81 -12.97 -11.10
N LEU A 9 28.59 -12.11 -10.43
CA LEU A 9 28.09 -10.87 -9.85
C LEU A 9 28.12 -9.74 -10.89
N PRO A 10 27.12 -8.85 -10.89
CA PRO A 10 27.03 -7.70 -11.80
C PRO A 10 27.99 -6.56 -11.41
N LEU A 11 29.26 -6.88 -11.23
CA LEU A 11 30.31 -5.92 -10.89
C LEU A 11 30.71 -5.09 -12.10
N ARG A 12 31.13 -3.86 -11.83
CA ARG A 12 31.76 -3.05 -12.89
C ARG A 12 32.98 -3.78 -13.45
N PRO A 13 33.23 -3.74 -14.76
CA PRO A 13 34.38 -4.40 -15.36
C PRO A 13 35.72 -4.04 -14.71
N SER A 14 35.86 -2.78 -14.29
CA SER A 14 37.05 -2.30 -13.57
C SER A 14 37.24 -2.93 -12.18
N THR A 15 36.11 -3.14 -11.47
CA THR A 15 36.11 -3.77 -10.14
C THR A 15 36.41 -5.26 -10.24
N LEU A 16 35.75 -5.95 -11.18
CA LEU A 16 35.99 -7.37 -11.42
C LEU A 16 37.45 -7.62 -11.84
N SER A 17 37.98 -6.81 -12.76
CA SER A 17 39.38 -6.93 -13.23
C SER A 17 40.34 -6.69 -12.07
N LEU A 18 40.11 -5.72 -11.20
CA LEU A 18 40.94 -5.44 -10.03
C LEU A 18 40.96 -6.62 -9.07
N LEU A 19 39.80 -7.20 -8.75
CA LEU A 19 39.69 -8.35 -7.85
C LEU A 19 40.39 -9.59 -8.43
N GLN A 20 40.17 -9.90 -9.70
CA GLN A 20 40.81 -11.03 -10.38
C GLN A 20 42.32 -10.90 -10.49
N GLN A 21 42.84 -9.71 -10.78
CA GLN A 21 44.30 -9.44 -10.81
C GLN A 21 44.99 -9.68 -9.46
N ARG A 22 44.23 -9.58 -8.38
CA ARG A 22 44.73 -9.81 -7.01
C ARG A 22 44.41 -11.22 -6.49
N GLY A 23 43.83 -12.07 -7.34
CA GLY A 23 43.61 -13.50 -7.06
C GLY A 23 42.24 -13.83 -6.46
N PHE A 24 41.36 -12.85 -6.25
CA PHE A 24 40.03 -13.11 -5.74
C PHE A 24 39.14 -13.72 -6.83
N GLN A 25 38.51 -14.84 -6.54
CA GLN A 25 37.62 -15.56 -7.46
C GLN A 25 36.18 -15.69 -6.91
N THR A 26 36.03 -15.75 -5.57
CA THR A 26 34.77 -15.98 -4.90
C THR A 26 34.53 -14.98 -3.76
N THR A 27 33.26 -14.85 -3.34
CA THR A 27 32.89 -13.97 -2.23
C THR A 27 33.46 -14.36 -0.89
N ASN A 28 33.72 -15.67 -0.64
CA ASN A 28 34.29 -16.13 0.62
C ASN A 28 35.73 -15.63 0.83
N GLU A 29 36.50 -15.53 -0.23
CA GLU A 29 37.87 -15.00 -0.15
C GLU A 29 37.93 -13.54 0.31
N LEU A 30 36.84 -12.77 0.08
CA LEU A 30 36.71 -11.41 0.58
C LEU A 30 36.39 -11.40 2.10
N ASP A 31 35.57 -12.34 2.57
CA ASP A 31 35.26 -12.48 4.00
C ASP A 31 36.52 -12.96 4.78
N ASP A 32 37.34 -13.81 4.18
CA ASP A 32 38.54 -14.36 4.78
C ASP A 32 39.67 -13.33 4.99
N CYS A 33 39.59 -12.17 4.34
CA CYS A 33 40.58 -11.07 4.54
C CYS A 33 40.56 -10.50 5.97
N GLY A 34 39.52 -10.78 6.78
CA GLY A 34 39.47 -10.39 8.19
C GLY A 34 39.27 -8.88 8.45
N GLY A 35 38.78 -8.15 7.45
CA GLY A 35 38.37 -6.74 7.58
C GLY A 35 38.89 -5.82 6.49
N LEU A 36 38.29 -4.63 6.41
CA LEU A 36 38.51 -3.67 5.34
C LEU A 36 39.98 -3.20 5.19
N SER A 37 40.71 -3.08 6.29
CA SER A 37 42.12 -2.66 6.25
C SER A 37 43.02 -3.70 5.61
N ASN A 38 42.82 -4.99 5.88
CA ASN A 38 43.56 -6.08 5.27
C ASN A 38 43.18 -6.24 3.79
N PHE A 39 41.87 -6.13 3.50
CA PHE A 39 41.39 -6.13 2.12
C PHE A 39 41.98 -4.99 1.27
N ALA A 40 42.12 -3.78 1.84
CA ALA A 40 42.76 -2.66 1.18
C ALA A 40 44.25 -2.94 0.89
N ALA A 41 44.94 -3.59 1.83
CA ALA A 41 46.34 -3.99 1.67
C ALA A 41 46.51 -5.07 0.59
N GLU A 42 45.64 -6.09 0.56
CA GLU A 42 45.69 -7.15 -0.45
C GLU A 42 45.34 -6.62 -1.86
N LEU A 43 44.43 -5.68 -1.96
CA LEU A 43 44.11 -5.00 -3.23
C LEU A 43 45.19 -3.99 -3.65
N ASP A 44 46.08 -3.58 -2.73
CA ASP A 44 47.07 -2.51 -2.93
C ASP A 44 46.42 -1.19 -3.41
N VAL A 45 45.34 -0.80 -2.68
CA VAL A 45 44.57 0.43 -2.95
C VAL A 45 44.33 1.20 -1.65
N PRO A 46 44.12 2.54 -1.74
CA PRO A 46 43.71 3.32 -0.57
C PRO A 46 42.39 2.83 0.05
N LEU A 47 42.25 2.93 1.38
CA LEU A 47 41.12 2.48 2.17
C LEU A 47 39.75 2.92 1.61
N PRO A 48 39.54 4.19 1.16
CA PRO A 48 38.27 4.61 0.55
C PRO A 48 37.91 3.84 -0.74
N LYS A 49 38.95 3.48 -1.53
CA LYS A 49 38.73 2.70 -2.75
C LYS A 49 38.39 1.25 -2.44
N ALA A 50 39.04 0.64 -1.46
CA ALA A 50 38.72 -0.70 -0.98
C ALA A 50 37.28 -0.75 -0.40
N HIS A 51 36.86 0.27 0.35
CA HIS A 51 35.50 0.40 0.85
C HIS A 51 34.50 0.41 -0.29
N ASN A 52 34.70 1.22 -1.33
CA ASN A 52 33.80 1.28 -2.48
C ASN A 52 33.69 -0.06 -3.23
N VAL A 53 34.81 -0.79 -3.36
CA VAL A 53 34.84 -2.14 -3.95
C VAL A 53 34.05 -3.11 -3.09
N MET A 54 34.24 -3.09 -1.78
CA MET A 54 33.53 -3.95 -0.85
C MET A 54 32.02 -3.64 -0.86
N GLU A 55 31.62 -2.37 -0.82
CA GLU A 55 30.21 -1.96 -0.91
C GLU A 55 29.56 -2.42 -2.23
N GLU A 56 30.30 -2.35 -3.35
CA GLU A 56 29.80 -2.83 -4.64
C GLU A 56 29.55 -4.34 -4.61
N VAL A 57 30.47 -5.12 -4.08
CA VAL A 57 30.33 -6.59 -3.97
C VAL A 57 29.21 -6.96 -3.01
N LEU A 58 29.18 -6.36 -1.81
CA LEU A 58 28.12 -6.60 -0.83
C LEU A 58 26.75 -6.18 -1.36
N GLY A 59 26.69 -5.09 -2.10
CA GLY A 59 25.47 -4.65 -2.77
C GLY A 59 24.96 -5.69 -3.78
N CYS A 60 25.84 -6.32 -4.55
CA CYS A 60 25.49 -7.38 -5.49
C CYS A 60 25.01 -8.66 -4.79
N ILE A 61 25.61 -9.01 -3.64
CA ILE A 61 25.23 -10.19 -2.86
C ILE A 61 23.89 -9.96 -2.16
N SER A 62 23.69 -8.77 -1.59
CA SER A 62 22.47 -8.41 -0.87
C SER A 62 21.26 -8.20 -1.80
N HIS A 63 21.52 -7.87 -3.06
CA HIS A 63 20.51 -7.62 -4.08
C HIS A 63 20.84 -8.48 -5.32
N PRO A 64 20.46 -9.78 -5.30
CA PRO A 64 20.66 -10.63 -6.46
C PRO A 64 20.00 -10.01 -7.68
N LEU A 65 20.60 -10.20 -8.86
CA LEU A 65 20.00 -9.72 -10.13
C LEU A 65 18.55 -10.14 -10.19
N PRO A 66 17.65 -9.24 -10.58
CA PRO A 66 16.25 -9.60 -10.76
C PRO A 66 16.16 -10.72 -11.80
N GLU A 67 15.33 -11.71 -11.53
CA GLU A 67 15.04 -12.80 -12.47
C GLU A 67 14.50 -12.21 -13.78
N ILE A 68 15.08 -12.60 -14.89
CA ILE A 68 14.62 -12.18 -16.21
C ILE A 68 13.43 -13.06 -16.59
N LEU A 69 12.23 -12.48 -16.53
CA LEU A 69 10.99 -13.14 -16.92
C LEU A 69 10.52 -12.64 -18.28
N THR A 70 9.91 -13.53 -19.06
CA THR A 70 9.16 -13.07 -20.26
C THR A 70 7.85 -12.41 -19.82
N ALA A 71 7.27 -11.57 -20.68
CA ALA A 71 5.95 -10.98 -20.42
C ALA A 71 4.87 -12.04 -20.24
N THR A 72 5.01 -13.20 -20.90
CA THR A 72 4.11 -14.35 -20.76
C THR A 72 4.20 -14.99 -19.38
N ASP A 73 5.43 -15.18 -18.87
CA ASP A 73 5.66 -15.75 -17.53
C ASP A 73 5.13 -14.79 -16.46
N LEU A 74 5.40 -13.50 -16.61
CA LEU A 74 4.88 -12.47 -15.71
C LEU A 74 3.36 -12.42 -15.72
N TYR A 75 2.72 -12.52 -16.89
CA TYR A 75 1.27 -12.57 -17.02
C TYR A 75 0.67 -13.83 -16.37
N ALA A 76 1.28 -15.00 -16.57
CA ALA A 76 0.86 -16.25 -15.94
C ALA A 76 1.00 -16.17 -14.42
N TYR A 77 2.12 -15.63 -13.92
CA TYR A 77 2.35 -15.40 -12.50
C TYR A 77 1.29 -14.47 -11.88
N HIS A 78 1.00 -13.33 -12.52
CA HIS A 78 -0.05 -12.42 -12.05
C HIS A 78 -1.42 -13.08 -12.06
N LYS A 79 -1.75 -13.83 -13.10
CA LYS A 79 -3.04 -14.52 -13.21
C LYS A 79 -3.24 -15.58 -12.13
N SER A 80 -2.19 -16.31 -11.75
CA SER A 80 -2.24 -17.34 -10.71
C SER A 80 -2.19 -16.78 -9.28
N ASN A 81 -1.54 -15.63 -9.09
CA ASN A 81 -1.29 -15.02 -7.77
C ASN A 81 -2.05 -13.71 -7.53
N ASN A 82 -3.00 -13.35 -8.41
CA ASN A 82 -3.72 -12.08 -8.32
C ASN A 82 -4.70 -12.11 -7.14
N SER A 83 -4.20 -11.78 -5.97
CA SER A 83 -4.95 -11.63 -4.73
C SER A 83 -5.04 -10.15 -4.41
N ASN A 84 -6.22 -9.55 -4.56
CA ASN A 84 -6.47 -8.16 -4.19
C ASN A 84 -7.17 -8.09 -2.84
N ILE A 85 -6.97 -7.02 -2.10
CA ILE A 85 -7.69 -6.79 -0.85
C ILE A 85 -9.03 -6.14 -1.19
N VAL A 86 -10.12 -6.89 -1.02
CA VAL A 86 -11.48 -6.43 -1.34
C VAL A 86 -11.94 -5.33 -0.38
N THR A 87 -12.68 -4.34 -0.90
CA THR A 87 -13.22 -3.22 -0.11
C THR A 87 -14.58 -3.52 0.52
N PHE A 88 -15.26 -4.60 0.12
CA PHE A 88 -16.66 -4.93 0.40
C PHE A 88 -17.69 -3.95 -0.23
N SER A 89 -17.25 -3.10 -1.14
CA SER A 89 -18.09 -2.41 -2.10
C SER A 89 -17.82 -3.00 -3.49
N GLN A 90 -18.79 -3.73 -4.03
CA GLN A 90 -18.65 -4.36 -5.35
C GLN A 90 -18.35 -3.33 -6.45
N SER A 91 -18.92 -2.12 -6.31
CA SER A 91 -18.71 -1.02 -7.24
C SER A 91 -17.27 -0.52 -7.20
N ILE A 92 -16.67 -0.37 -6.02
CA ILE A 92 -15.25 0.01 -5.85
C ILE A 92 -14.36 -1.15 -6.30
N ASP A 93 -14.65 -2.38 -5.90
CA ASP A 93 -13.85 -3.55 -6.29
C ASP A 93 -13.86 -3.74 -7.81
N LYS A 94 -15.01 -3.54 -8.47
CA LYS A 94 -15.11 -3.56 -9.94
C LYS A 94 -14.28 -2.44 -10.59
N LEU A 95 -14.32 -1.22 -10.03
CA LEU A 95 -13.54 -0.07 -10.50
C LEU A 95 -12.04 -0.36 -10.42
N LEU A 96 -11.58 -1.03 -9.36
CA LEU A 96 -10.20 -1.41 -9.11
C LEU A 96 -9.78 -2.73 -9.78
N GLY A 97 -10.75 -3.51 -10.29
CA GLY A 97 -10.48 -4.82 -10.92
C GLY A 97 -10.31 -5.96 -9.94
N GLY A 98 -10.87 -5.84 -8.74
CA GLY A 98 -10.89 -6.87 -7.70
C GLY A 98 -10.63 -6.36 -6.29
N GLY A 99 -10.19 -5.12 -6.14
CA GLY A 99 -9.83 -4.51 -4.86
C GLY A 99 -8.48 -3.79 -4.92
N ILE A 100 -7.84 -3.55 -3.78
CA ILE A 100 -6.52 -2.93 -3.68
C ILE A 100 -5.44 -3.93 -4.10
N ASP A 101 -4.62 -3.56 -5.06
CA ASP A 101 -3.57 -4.40 -5.62
C ASP A 101 -2.43 -4.64 -4.62
N ILE A 102 -1.97 -5.88 -4.52
CA ILE A 102 -0.74 -6.26 -3.81
C ILE A 102 0.47 -5.93 -4.70
N GLY A 103 1.60 -5.57 -4.06
CA GLY A 103 2.84 -5.18 -4.75
C GLY A 103 2.86 -3.72 -5.20
N GLN A 104 1.89 -2.91 -4.76
CA GLN A 104 1.75 -1.53 -5.22
C GLN A 104 1.46 -0.56 -4.08
N VAL A 105 1.76 0.73 -4.35
CA VAL A 105 1.40 1.85 -3.47
C VAL A 105 0.14 2.53 -4.01
N THR A 106 -0.95 2.49 -3.24
CA THR A 106 -2.22 3.16 -3.55
C THR A 106 -2.40 4.37 -2.65
N GLU A 107 -2.53 5.54 -3.24
CA GLU A 107 -2.91 6.76 -2.52
C GLU A 107 -4.42 6.91 -2.47
N ILE A 108 -4.95 7.21 -1.27
CA ILE A 108 -6.36 7.55 -1.07
C ILE A 108 -6.42 8.99 -0.54
N ALA A 109 -6.89 9.92 -1.37
CA ALA A 109 -7.01 11.34 -1.02
C ALA A 109 -8.48 11.78 -0.92
N GLY A 110 -8.76 12.83 -0.15
CA GLY A 110 -10.10 13.40 -0.03
C GLY A 110 -10.24 14.36 1.14
N LEU A 111 -11.30 15.15 1.13
CA LEU A 111 -11.63 16.08 2.20
C LEU A 111 -11.89 15.35 3.54
N PRO A 112 -11.85 16.05 4.69
CA PRO A 112 -12.29 15.48 5.96
C PRO A 112 -13.74 14.95 5.87
N GLY A 113 -14.03 13.85 6.59
CA GLY A 113 -15.39 13.29 6.68
C GLY A 113 -15.84 12.41 5.48
N VAL A 114 -15.08 12.32 4.39
CA VAL A 114 -15.46 11.50 3.23
C VAL A 114 -15.31 9.99 3.47
N GLY A 115 -14.63 9.55 4.55
CA GLY A 115 -14.50 8.14 4.92
C GLY A 115 -13.16 7.50 4.58
N LYS A 116 -12.07 8.26 4.43
CA LYS A 116 -10.72 7.73 4.18
C LYS A 116 -10.29 6.73 5.25
N THR A 117 -10.30 7.15 6.53
CA THR A 117 -9.99 6.30 7.69
C THR A 117 -10.95 5.09 7.78
N GLN A 118 -12.23 5.26 7.42
CA GLN A 118 -13.20 4.15 7.41
C GLN A 118 -12.85 3.10 6.34
N LEU A 119 -12.41 3.53 5.16
CA LEU A 119 -11.95 2.62 4.11
C LEU A 119 -10.64 1.95 4.53
N ALA A 120 -9.71 2.68 5.13
CA ALA A 120 -8.45 2.15 5.65
C ALA A 120 -8.68 1.05 6.71
N MET A 121 -9.52 1.30 7.71
CA MET A 121 -9.89 0.31 8.73
C MET A 121 -10.59 -0.91 8.11
N GLN A 122 -11.48 -0.69 7.14
CA GLN A 122 -12.15 -1.78 6.42
C GLN A 122 -11.15 -2.68 5.68
N LEU A 123 -10.13 -2.09 5.03
CA LEU A 123 -9.08 -2.85 4.34
C LEU A 123 -8.26 -3.68 5.33
N CYS A 124 -7.92 -3.13 6.51
CA CYS A 124 -7.20 -3.89 7.55
C CYS A 124 -7.99 -5.13 7.99
N VAL A 125 -9.29 -4.97 8.26
CA VAL A 125 -10.17 -6.09 8.62
C VAL A 125 -10.28 -7.10 7.48
N ASN A 126 -10.44 -6.63 6.23
CA ASN A 126 -10.60 -7.49 5.06
C ASN A 126 -9.34 -8.24 4.67
N THR A 127 -8.17 -7.77 5.08
CA THR A 127 -6.88 -8.45 4.87
C THR A 127 -6.88 -9.85 5.50
N ARG A 128 -7.61 -10.05 6.59
CA ARG A 128 -7.74 -11.35 7.28
C ARG A 128 -8.74 -12.31 6.60
N LEU A 129 -9.50 -11.85 5.59
CA LEU A 129 -10.45 -12.71 4.86
C LEU A 129 -9.75 -13.95 4.33
N PRO A 130 -10.25 -15.17 4.63
CA PRO A 130 -9.61 -16.42 4.20
C PRO A 130 -9.57 -16.58 2.69
N LYS A 131 -8.52 -17.21 2.16
CA LYS A 131 -8.35 -17.48 0.71
C LYS A 131 -9.51 -18.30 0.13
N SER A 132 -10.06 -19.23 0.89
CA SER A 132 -11.24 -20.03 0.50
C SER A 132 -12.49 -19.18 0.25
N PHE A 133 -12.52 -17.96 0.76
CA PHE A 133 -13.59 -16.98 0.56
C PHE A 133 -13.17 -15.79 -0.33
N GLY A 134 -12.03 -15.91 -1.03
CA GLY A 134 -11.55 -14.92 -1.97
C GLY A 134 -10.72 -13.79 -1.35
N GLY A 135 -10.20 -14.01 -0.15
CA GLY A 135 -9.32 -13.06 0.54
C GLY A 135 -7.83 -13.37 0.36
N VAL A 136 -7.00 -12.54 0.98
CA VAL A 136 -5.53 -12.67 0.96
C VAL A 136 -4.98 -13.44 2.16
N GLU A 137 -5.78 -13.59 3.22
CA GLU A 137 -5.45 -14.31 4.44
C GLU A 137 -4.13 -13.87 5.05
N GLY A 138 -4.06 -12.59 5.41
CA GLY A 138 -2.85 -11.94 5.92
C GLY A 138 -3.10 -11.06 7.13
N GLN A 139 -2.02 -10.46 7.63
CA GLN A 139 -2.02 -9.46 8.68
C GLN A 139 -1.97 -8.06 8.07
N ALA A 140 -2.33 -7.04 8.87
CA ALA A 140 -2.23 -5.64 8.50
C ALA A 140 -1.37 -4.85 9.50
N VAL A 141 -0.64 -3.86 9.00
CA VAL A 141 0.03 -2.84 9.80
C VAL A 141 -0.68 -1.51 9.59
N TYR A 142 -1.02 -0.82 10.66
CA TYR A 142 -1.65 0.49 10.63
C TYR A 142 -0.77 1.52 11.35
N ILE A 143 -0.30 2.52 10.61
CA ILE A 143 0.45 3.65 11.16
C ILE A 143 -0.52 4.81 11.35
N ASP A 144 -0.90 5.08 12.60
CA ASP A 144 -1.88 6.10 13.00
C ASP A 144 -1.17 7.39 13.40
N ALA A 145 -1.11 8.36 12.48
CA ALA A 145 -0.51 9.66 12.71
C ALA A 145 -1.52 10.72 13.20
N GLU A 146 -2.82 10.50 12.97
CA GLU A 146 -3.88 11.44 13.35
C GLU A 146 -4.57 11.08 14.66
N GLY A 147 -4.33 9.87 15.17
CA GLY A 147 -5.02 9.39 16.37
C GLY A 147 -6.51 9.10 16.12
N SER A 148 -6.88 8.80 14.88
CA SER A 148 -8.27 8.67 14.45
C SER A 148 -8.77 7.22 14.35
N LEU A 149 -7.91 6.24 14.60
CA LEU A 149 -8.28 4.83 14.62
C LEU A 149 -9.12 4.52 15.87
N SER A 150 -10.29 3.87 15.68
CA SER A 150 -11.17 3.40 16.75
C SER A 150 -11.17 1.86 16.81
N PRO A 151 -10.71 1.25 17.92
CA PRO A 151 -10.77 -0.20 18.12
C PRO A 151 -12.18 -0.74 18.10
N GLU A 152 -13.15 -0.01 18.69
CA GLU A 152 -14.56 -0.41 18.71
C GLU A 152 -15.11 -0.49 17.27
N ARG A 153 -14.71 0.46 16.43
CA ARG A 153 -15.10 0.49 15.02
C ARG A 153 -14.50 -0.67 14.23
N LEU A 154 -13.24 -1.00 14.46
CA LEU A 154 -12.60 -2.19 13.90
C LEU A 154 -13.33 -3.46 14.31
N PHE A 155 -13.71 -3.57 15.57
CA PHE A 155 -14.44 -4.72 16.09
C PHE A 155 -15.82 -4.90 15.45
N ASP A 156 -16.59 -3.83 15.25
CA ASP A 156 -17.87 -3.87 14.56
C ASP A 156 -17.72 -4.31 13.09
N MET A 157 -16.70 -3.81 12.40
CA MET A 157 -16.37 -4.24 11.05
C MET A 157 -15.95 -5.73 11.02
N ALA A 158 -15.16 -6.19 11.99
CA ALA A 158 -14.74 -7.58 12.12
C ALA A 158 -15.93 -8.51 12.37
N LYS A 159 -16.86 -8.14 13.26
CA LYS A 159 -18.14 -8.87 13.45
C LYS A 159 -18.93 -9.00 12.16
N SER A 160 -19.02 -7.89 11.42
CA SER A 160 -19.72 -7.89 10.13
C SER A 160 -19.05 -8.82 9.11
N LEU A 161 -17.71 -8.84 9.06
CA LEU A 161 -16.96 -9.75 8.20
C LEU A 161 -17.19 -11.20 8.57
N VAL A 162 -17.08 -11.56 9.84
CA VAL A 162 -17.33 -12.92 10.34
C VAL A 162 -18.74 -13.38 9.96
N GLY A 163 -19.76 -12.55 10.22
CA GLY A 163 -21.16 -12.85 9.83
C GLY A 163 -21.33 -13.04 8.33
N HIS A 164 -20.63 -12.28 7.51
CA HIS A 164 -20.65 -12.44 6.05
C HIS A 164 -20.04 -13.78 5.63
N VAL A 165 -18.88 -14.14 6.17
CA VAL A 165 -18.19 -15.41 5.87
C VAL A 165 -19.03 -16.60 6.33
N GLN A 166 -19.63 -16.55 7.53
CA GLN A 166 -20.54 -17.59 8.03
C GLN A 166 -21.75 -17.80 7.10
N SER A 167 -22.37 -16.69 6.69
CA SER A 167 -23.53 -16.76 5.76
C SER A 167 -23.13 -17.32 4.41
N THR A 168 -21.93 -17.00 3.93
CA THR A 168 -21.39 -17.50 2.66
C THR A 168 -21.02 -18.97 2.75
N ALA A 169 -20.40 -19.39 3.86
CA ALA A 169 -20.10 -20.80 4.14
C ALA A 169 -21.35 -21.67 4.12
N ARG A 170 -22.42 -21.22 4.79
CA ARG A 170 -23.73 -21.91 4.79
C ARG A 170 -24.30 -22.05 3.38
N ARG A 171 -24.27 -20.97 2.58
CA ARG A 171 -24.80 -21.00 1.20
C ARG A 171 -23.99 -21.91 0.27
N LYS A 172 -22.66 -21.94 0.43
CA LYS A 172 -21.74 -22.77 -0.37
C LYS A 172 -21.57 -24.19 0.16
N GLN A 173 -22.20 -24.51 1.31
CA GLN A 173 -22.01 -25.78 2.03
C GLN A 173 -20.52 -26.10 2.29
N SER A 174 -19.72 -25.05 2.55
CA SER A 174 -18.30 -25.15 2.85
C SER A 174 -18.04 -25.01 4.36
N ALA A 175 -16.92 -25.58 4.83
CA ALA A 175 -16.53 -25.42 6.22
C ALA A 175 -16.25 -23.95 6.57
N PHE A 176 -16.73 -23.52 7.73
CA PHE A 176 -16.37 -22.23 8.31
C PHE A 176 -15.10 -22.43 9.16
N PRO A 177 -14.04 -21.60 8.98
CA PRO A 177 -12.83 -21.73 9.77
C PRO A 177 -13.11 -21.48 11.26
N SER A 178 -12.73 -22.41 12.13
CA SER A 178 -13.00 -22.36 13.58
C SER A 178 -12.27 -21.19 14.28
N ASP A 179 -11.15 -20.78 13.69
CA ASP A 179 -10.27 -19.71 14.17
C ASP A 179 -10.57 -18.34 13.53
N PHE A 180 -11.69 -18.17 12.82
CA PHE A 180 -12.06 -16.91 12.20
C PHE A 180 -13.09 -16.13 13.06
N THR A 181 -12.59 -15.48 14.12
CA THR A 181 -13.38 -14.68 15.06
C THR A 181 -13.03 -13.18 14.97
N PRO A 182 -13.91 -12.28 15.46
CA PRO A 182 -13.61 -10.85 15.49
C PRO A 182 -12.31 -10.54 16.27
N GLU A 183 -12.07 -11.22 17.39
CA GLU A 183 -10.88 -11.05 18.22
C GLU A 183 -9.61 -11.41 17.45
N GLN A 184 -9.59 -12.53 16.77
CA GLN A 184 -8.45 -12.96 15.95
C GLN A 184 -8.21 -12.06 14.72
N ILE A 185 -9.26 -11.44 14.20
CA ILE A 185 -9.10 -10.41 13.16
C ILE A 185 -8.39 -9.19 13.76
N LEU A 186 -8.77 -8.74 14.96
CA LEU A 186 -8.12 -7.62 15.63
C LEU A 186 -6.66 -7.94 15.99
N ASP A 187 -6.37 -9.13 16.48
CA ASP A 187 -5.02 -9.60 16.82
C ASP A 187 -4.08 -9.61 15.59
N SER A 188 -4.64 -9.68 14.38
CA SER A 188 -3.88 -9.61 13.13
C SER A 188 -3.62 -8.17 12.62
N ILE A 189 -4.03 -7.14 13.37
CA ILE A 189 -3.85 -5.73 13.00
C ILE A 189 -2.85 -5.08 13.97
N HIS A 190 -1.64 -4.82 13.50
CA HIS A 190 -0.57 -4.20 14.28
C HIS A 190 -0.65 -2.67 14.15
N ILE A 191 -0.69 -1.95 15.27
CA ILE A 191 -0.90 -0.50 15.30
C ILE A 191 0.35 0.21 15.80
N TYR A 192 0.88 1.12 14.99
CA TYR A 192 1.93 2.07 15.34
C TYR A 192 1.29 3.45 15.55
N ARG A 193 1.22 3.91 16.80
CA ARG A 193 0.80 5.27 17.11
C ARG A 193 2.01 6.20 17.00
N VAL A 194 1.96 7.18 16.11
CA VAL A 194 3.07 8.11 15.86
C VAL A 194 2.62 9.55 16.11
N HIS A 195 3.47 10.34 16.77
CA HIS A 195 3.11 11.67 17.25
C HIS A 195 3.83 12.80 16.53
N ASP A 196 4.88 12.48 15.77
CA ASP A 196 5.67 13.45 15.00
C ASP A 196 6.28 12.82 13.74
N GLU A 197 6.91 13.65 12.90
CA GLU A 197 7.55 13.22 11.65
C GLU A 197 8.71 12.23 11.91
N ALA A 198 9.48 12.43 12.98
CA ALA A 198 10.60 11.56 13.32
C ALA A 198 10.12 10.17 13.73
N ALA A 199 9.09 10.08 14.59
CA ALA A 199 8.47 8.82 14.97
C ALA A 199 7.82 8.11 13.78
N GLN A 200 7.13 8.86 12.89
CA GLN A 200 6.56 8.30 11.67
C GLN A 200 7.65 7.72 10.76
N THR A 201 8.72 8.47 10.56
CA THR A 201 9.85 8.04 9.73
C THR A 201 10.54 6.82 10.34
N ALA A 202 10.84 6.84 11.64
CA ALA A 202 11.46 5.72 12.35
C ALA A 202 10.58 4.44 12.26
N SER A 203 9.26 4.58 12.48
CA SER A 203 8.33 3.46 12.37
C SER A 203 8.32 2.85 10.97
N LEU A 204 8.34 3.68 9.93
CA LEU A 204 8.39 3.20 8.55
C LEU A 204 9.69 2.45 8.25
N TYR A 205 10.84 2.99 8.63
CA TYR A 205 12.14 2.34 8.41
C TYR A 205 12.38 1.10 9.29
N SER A 206 11.61 0.91 10.36
CA SER A 206 11.65 -0.33 11.17
C SER A 206 10.81 -1.48 10.57
N LEU A 207 9.92 -1.18 9.61
CA LEU A 207 9.03 -2.17 9.02
C LEU A 207 9.75 -3.38 8.40
N PRO A 208 10.86 -3.26 7.66
CA PRO A 208 11.55 -4.42 7.10
C PRO A 208 11.85 -5.49 8.15
N HIS A 209 12.44 -5.08 9.27
CA HIS A 209 12.75 -6.00 10.37
C HIS A 209 11.49 -6.66 10.95
N PHE A 210 10.43 -5.89 11.16
CA PHE A 210 9.14 -6.43 11.61
C PHE A 210 8.55 -7.41 10.60
N LEU A 211 8.57 -7.07 9.31
CA LEU A 211 8.05 -7.91 8.24
C LEU A 211 8.80 -9.24 8.14
N GLU A 212 10.14 -9.23 8.27
CA GLU A 212 10.98 -10.41 8.29
C GLU A 212 10.62 -11.34 9.45
N GLN A 213 10.45 -10.80 10.66
CA GLN A 213 9.97 -11.58 11.81
C GLN A 213 8.59 -12.21 11.56
N GLN A 214 7.68 -11.47 10.91
CA GLN A 214 6.34 -12.00 10.60
C GLN A 214 6.34 -13.04 9.47
N MET A 215 7.35 -13.07 8.61
CA MET A 215 7.46 -14.11 7.56
C MET A 215 7.68 -15.52 8.14
N GLU A 216 8.24 -15.63 9.34
CA GLU A 216 8.39 -16.91 10.05
C GLU A 216 7.06 -17.46 10.57
N HIS A 217 6.03 -16.63 10.64
CA HIS A 217 4.69 -17.02 11.05
C HIS A 217 3.84 -17.43 9.84
N ASN A 218 2.87 -18.33 10.07
CA ASN A 218 1.97 -18.84 9.01
C ASN A 218 1.06 -17.77 8.37
N LEU A 219 1.05 -16.55 8.91
CA LEU A 219 0.18 -15.46 8.48
C LEU A 219 1.01 -14.22 8.12
N PRO A 220 1.40 -14.03 6.85
CA PRO A 220 2.24 -12.92 6.44
C PRO A 220 1.48 -11.58 6.46
N VAL A 221 2.19 -10.48 6.66
CA VAL A 221 1.64 -9.13 6.47
C VAL A 221 1.31 -8.91 4.99
N LYS A 222 0.09 -8.48 4.68
CA LYS A 222 -0.40 -8.23 3.32
C LYS A 222 -0.85 -6.79 3.09
N LEU A 223 -0.91 -5.98 4.15
CA LEU A 223 -1.32 -4.58 4.06
C LEU A 223 -0.51 -3.72 5.03
N ILE A 224 -0.05 -2.58 4.53
CA ILE A 224 0.43 -1.47 5.35
C ILE A 224 -0.46 -0.26 5.05
N VAL A 225 -1.07 0.32 6.08
CA VAL A 225 -1.82 1.59 6.01
C VAL A 225 -1.04 2.69 6.72
N ILE A 226 -0.98 3.88 6.12
CA ILE A 226 -0.41 5.08 6.73
C ILE A 226 -1.50 6.15 6.75
N ASP A 227 -2.06 6.44 7.93
CA ASP A 227 -3.16 7.41 8.10
C ASP A 227 -2.78 8.53 9.10
N SER A 228 -2.39 9.70 8.63
CA SER A 228 -2.18 10.05 7.22
C SER A 228 -0.70 10.36 6.98
N ILE A 229 -0.25 10.03 5.78
CA ILE A 229 1.13 10.30 5.38
C ILE A 229 1.44 11.80 5.34
N ALA A 230 0.43 12.63 5.10
CA ALA A 230 0.60 14.08 4.96
C ALA A 230 0.58 14.84 6.28
N PHE A 231 0.12 14.23 7.38
CA PHE A 231 -0.20 14.95 8.62
C PHE A 231 0.98 15.74 9.18
N HIS A 232 2.10 15.10 9.40
CA HIS A 232 3.30 15.73 9.96
C HIS A 232 4.05 16.60 8.94
N TYR A 233 3.94 16.32 7.64
CA TYR A 233 4.59 17.10 6.58
C TYR A 233 3.90 18.46 6.27
N ARG A 234 2.70 18.72 6.81
CA ARG A 234 1.97 19.98 6.62
C ARG A 234 2.31 21.05 7.64
N SER A 235 2.78 20.67 8.81
CA SER A 235 2.93 21.55 9.98
C SER A 235 4.11 22.52 9.89
N ILE A 236 4.96 22.42 8.89
CA ILE A 236 6.16 23.23 8.77
C ILE A 236 5.91 24.34 7.75
N THR A 237 5.83 25.59 8.24
CA THR A 237 5.78 26.78 7.39
C THR A 237 7.16 26.97 6.74
N PRO A 238 7.27 26.90 5.41
CA PRO A 238 8.57 26.95 4.76
C PRO A 238 9.16 28.36 4.84
N THR A 239 10.38 28.44 5.31
CA THR A 239 11.11 29.72 5.42
C THR A 239 12.04 30.01 4.24
N ASN A 240 12.34 29.01 3.38
CA ASN A 240 13.20 29.19 2.21
C ASN A 240 13.00 28.11 1.12
N GLN A 241 13.52 28.38 -0.09
CA GLN A 241 13.45 27.46 -1.25
C GLN A 241 14.15 26.10 -1.02
N ASN A 242 15.22 26.08 -0.22
CA ASN A 242 15.95 24.84 0.07
C ASN A 242 15.09 23.83 0.83
N TYR A 243 14.16 24.31 1.66
CA TYR A 243 13.22 23.45 2.37
C TYR A 243 12.28 22.70 1.41
N TYR A 244 11.73 23.37 0.41
CA TYR A 244 10.86 22.70 -0.58
C TYR A 244 11.58 21.60 -1.37
N MET A 245 12.83 21.88 -1.78
CA MET A 245 13.64 20.87 -2.50
C MET A 245 13.94 19.67 -1.60
N GLN A 246 14.32 19.91 -0.34
CA GLN A 246 14.60 18.82 0.61
C GLN A 246 13.36 18.00 0.92
N ARG A 247 12.21 18.65 1.13
CA ARG A 247 10.92 17.98 1.33
C ARG A 247 10.56 17.10 0.13
N THR A 248 10.66 17.62 -1.08
CA THR A 248 10.39 16.86 -2.30
C THR A 248 11.32 15.64 -2.41
N LYS A 249 12.61 15.82 -2.15
CA LYS A 249 13.59 14.73 -2.15
C LYS A 249 13.26 13.65 -1.12
N ASN A 250 12.86 14.05 0.10
CA ASN A 250 12.48 13.12 1.16
C ASN A 250 11.20 12.35 0.80
N LEU A 251 10.20 13.02 0.24
CA LEU A 251 8.96 12.38 -0.21
C LEU A 251 9.21 11.39 -1.37
N THR A 252 10.10 11.73 -2.31
CA THR A 252 10.45 10.82 -3.41
C THR A 252 11.16 9.58 -2.88
N LYS A 253 12.11 9.74 -1.93
CA LYS A 253 12.77 8.61 -1.28
C LYS A 253 11.80 7.74 -0.49
N LEU A 254 10.89 8.36 0.24
CA LEU A 254 9.85 7.65 0.99
C LEU A 254 8.94 6.85 0.06
N ALA A 255 8.51 7.43 -1.05
CA ALA A 255 7.67 6.74 -2.01
C ALA A 255 8.39 5.55 -2.67
N ALA A 256 9.67 5.69 -3.02
CA ALA A 256 10.50 4.59 -3.51
C ALA A 256 10.61 3.47 -2.46
N PHE A 257 10.94 3.82 -1.22
CA PHE A 257 11.00 2.86 -0.11
C PHE A 257 9.68 2.10 0.10
N LEU A 258 8.54 2.79 0.06
CA LEU A 258 7.23 2.13 0.17
C LEU A 258 6.93 1.22 -1.03
N GLY A 259 7.38 1.59 -2.22
CA GLY A 259 7.32 0.76 -3.42
C GLY A 259 8.14 -0.52 -3.28
N ASP A 260 9.36 -0.40 -2.77
CA ASP A 260 10.26 -1.54 -2.49
C ASP A 260 9.65 -2.48 -1.45
N LEU A 261 9.08 -1.94 -0.36
CA LEU A 261 8.34 -2.75 0.63
C LEU A 261 7.18 -3.52 -0.02
N ALA A 262 6.37 -2.84 -0.82
CA ALA A 262 5.23 -3.44 -1.49
C ALA A 262 5.65 -4.62 -2.38
N THR A 263 6.71 -4.43 -3.16
CA THR A 263 7.19 -5.41 -4.14
C THR A 263 7.92 -6.57 -3.46
N ASN A 264 8.88 -6.29 -2.58
CA ASN A 264 9.75 -7.31 -1.98
C ASN A 264 8.98 -8.21 -1.01
N TYR A 265 8.06 -7.65 -0.21
CA TYR A 265 7.25 -8.41 0.75
C TYR A 265 5.89 -8.86 0.20
N LYS A 266 5.57 -8.54 -1.07
CA LYS A 266 4.31 -8.92 -1.74
C LYS A 266 3.09 -8.51 -0.90
N LEU A 267 3.04 -7.22 -0.54
CA LEU A 267 1.97 -6.60 0.24
C LEU A 267 1.44 -5.33 -0.44
N ALA A 268 0.25 -4.87 -0.07
CA ALA A 268 -0.29 -3.59 -0.50
C ALA A 268 0.15 -2.48 0.47
N VAL A 269 0.50 -1.30 -0.06
CA VAL A 269 0.68 -0.09 0.75
C VAL A 269 -0.44 0.89 0.42
N VAL A 270 -1.18 1.32 1.45
CA VAL A 270 -2.24 2.33 1.33
C VAL A 270 -1.82 3.58 2.07
N ALA A 271 -1.58 4.67 1.35
CA ALA A 271 -1.21 5.96 1.90
C ALA A 271 -2.41 6.91 1.87
N ILE A 272 -2.94 7.26 3.06
CA ILE A 272 -4.00 8.24 3.19
C ILE A 272 -3.40 9.63 3.09
N ASN A 273 -3.93 10.44 2.16
CA ASN A 273 -3.52 11.82 1.96
C ASN A 273 -4.67 12.80 2.22
N GLN A 274 -4.34 13.95 2.76
CA GLN A 274 -5.29 15.03 2.97
C GLN A 274 -5.35 15.94 1.73
N MET A 275 -6.39 16.80 1.66
CA MET A 275 -6.50 17.83 0.63
C MET A 275 -5.95 19.17 1.14
N THR A 276 -5.42 19.95 0.22
CA THR A 276 -5.00 21.35 0.45
C THR A 276 -5.60 22.24 -0.64
N THR A 277 -5.68 23.55 -0.36
CA THR A 277 -6.16 24.51 -1.34
C THR A 277 -4.97 25.00 -2.17
N LYS A 278 -5.11 24.91 -3.50
CA LYS A 278 -4.19 25.54 -4.45
C LYS A 278 -4.89 26.73 -5.08
N VAL A 279 -4.26 27.88 -5.04
CA VAL A 279 -4.77 29.11 -5.67
C VAL A 279 -3.98 29.32 -6.96
N GLU A 280 -4.67 29.37 -8.10
CA GLU A 280 -4.11 29.64 -9.43
C GLU A 280 -5.05 30.61 -10.16
N ASP A 281 -4.51 31.66 -10.72
CA ASP A 281 -5.22 32.68 -11.53
C ASP A 281 -6.51 33.22 -10.86
N GLY A 282 -6.45 33.45 -9.54
CA GLY A 282 -7.60 33.97 -8.76
C GLY A 282 -8.68 32.94 -8.44
N SER A 283 -8.55 31.70 -8.89
CA SER A 283 -9.41 30.57 -8.54
C SER A 283 -8.76 29.66 -7.50
N SER A 284 -9.55 29.13 -6.57
CA SER A 284 -9.09 28.15 -5.59
C SER A 284 -9.65 26.77 -5.89
N ARG A 285 -8.79 25.74 -5.86
CA ARG A 285 -9.22 24.35 -6.00
C ARG A 285 -8.58 23.46 -4.94
N TYR A 286 -9.28 22.41 -4.56
CA TYR A 286 -8.73 21.38 -3.67
C TYR A 286 -7.86 20.42 -4.46
N VAL A 287 -6.64 20.16 -3.96
CA VAL A 287 -5.67 19.20 -4.51
C VAL A 287 -5.08 18.35 -3.39
N PRO A 288 -4.61 17.12 -3.65
CA PRO A 288 -3.90 16.32 -2.64
C PRO A 288 -2.64 17.03 -2.12
N ALA A 289 -2.39 16.95 -0.81
CA ALA A 289 -1.48 17.84 -0.10
C ALA A 289 0.02 17.64 -0.39
N LEU A 290 0.44 16.46 -0.84
CA LEU A 290 1.87 16.15 -1.05
C LEU A 290 2.41 16.55 -2.43
N GLY A 291 1.55 17.08 -3.31
CA GLY A 291 1.93 17.63 -4.60
C GLY A 291 2.16 16.59 -5.70
N GLU A 292 2.71 17.06 -6.83
CA GLU A 292 2.81 16.26 -8.06
C GLU A 292 3.90 15.17 -7.99
N SER A 293 5.04 15.45 -7.35
CA SER A 293 6.11 14.46 -7.21
C SER A 293 5.65 13.20 -6.48
N TRP A 294 4.87 13.36 -5.41
CA TRP A 294 4.22 12.25 -4.72
C TRP A 294 3.19 11.56 -5.62
N ALA A 295 2.41 12.34 -6.36
CA ALA A 295 1.42 11.86 -7.31
C ALA A 295 2.02 10.95 -8.39
N HIS A 296 3.21 11.28 -8.86
CA HIS A 296 3.93 10.47 -9.85
C HIS A 296 4.52 9.20 -9.23
N ALA A 297 4.98 9.27 -7.99
CA ALA A 297 5.62 8.17 -7.31
C ALA A 297 4.65 7.06 -6.84
N THR A 298 3.39 7.40 -6.54
CA THR A 298 2.36 6.39 -6.23
C THR A 298 1.86 5.68 -7.47
N THR A 299 1.57 4.37 -7.37
CA THR A 299 1.15 3.55 -8.51
C THR A 299 -0.31 3.83 -8.88
N SER A 300 -1.20 3.80 -7.90
CA SER A 300 -2.63 4.05 -8.06
C SER A 300 -3.09 5.20 -7.18
N ARG A 301 -4.11 5.95 -7.62
CA ARG A 301 -4.69 7.06 -6.87
C ARG A 301 -6.19 7.04 -6.89
N LEU A 302 -6.78 7.07 -5.70
CA LEU A 302 -8.21 7.20 -5.46
C LEU A 302 -8.51 8.58 -4.85
N LEU A 303 -9.53 9.24 -5.37
CA LEU A 303 -10.07 10.47 -4.81
C LEU A 303 -11.46 10.19 -4.23
N LEU A 304 -11.59 10.37 -2.92
CA LEU A 304 -12.87 10.26 -2.24
C LEU A 304 -13.53 11.63 -2.12
N SER A 305 -14.80 11.71 -2.50
CA SER A 305 -15.62 12.92 -2.39
C SER A 305 -17.00 12.59 -1.80
N CYS A 306 -17.68 13.60 -1.29
CA CYS A 306 -19.03 13.50 -0.77
C CYS A 306 -19.86 14.66 -1.33
N ASN A 307 -20.96 14.33 -2.00
CA ASN A 307 -21.96 15.29 -2.46
C ASN A 307 -23.20 15.09 -1.60
N ASN A 308 -23.39 15.94 -0.58
CA ASN A 308 -24.52 15.89 0.36
C ASN A 308 -24.65 14.60 1.19
N SER A 309 -24.40 14.72 2.46
CA SER A 309 -24.61 13.91 3.67
C SER A 309 -24.49 12.36 3.63
N GLU A 310 -24.89 11.64 2.58
CA GLU A 310 -24.86 10.18 2.59
C GLU A 310 -24.20 9.53 1.36
N GLU A 311 -24.27 10.18 0.22
CA GLU A 311 -23.72 9.65 -1.03
C GLU A 311 -22.25 10.05 -1.21
N ARG A 312 -21.37 9.08 -1.13
CA ARG A 312 -19.94 9.25 -1.34
C ARG A 312 -19.51 8.64 -2.66
N THR A 313 -18.50 9.24 -3.26
CA THR A 313 -17.95 8.80 -4.55
C THR A 313 -16.47 8.52 -4.40
N CYS A 314 -16.05 7.34 -4.84
CA CYS A 314 -14.65 6.95 -5.03
C CYS A 314 -14.31 7.09 -6.51
N THR A 315 -13.37 7.95 -6.86
CA THR A 315 -12.91 8.16 -8.24
C THR A 315 -11.50 7.62 -8.39
N LEU A 316 -11.29 6.71 -9.34
CA LEU A 316 -9.98 6.25 -9.76
C LEU A 316 -9.40 7.29 -10.72
N VAL A 317 -8.37 8.01 -10.27
CA VAL A 317 -7.72 9.09 -11.03
C VAL A 317 -6.49 8.58 -11.78
N LYS A 318 -5.76 7.64 -11.16
CA LYS A 318 -4.54 7.05 -11.72
C LYS A 318 -4.51 5.55 -11.45
N SER A 319 -4.22 4.77 -12.47
CA SER A 319 -3.93 3.34 -12.38
C SER A 319 -3.09 2.91 -13.57
N PRO A 320 -2.17 1.94 -13.42
CA PRO A 320 -1.36 1.44 -14.53
C PRO A 320 -2.15 0.58 -15.51
N HIS A 321 -3.27 -0.02 -15.10
CA HIS A 321 -3.99 -1.02 -15.90
C HIS A 321 -5.52 -0.86 -15.91
N ARG A 322 -6.05 0.22 -15.31
CA ARG A 322 -7.48 0.53 -15.30
C ARG A 322 -7.75 1.93 -15.81
N PRO A 323 -8.80 2.13 -16.59
CA PRO A 323 -9.21 3.45 -17.02
C PRO A 323 -9.76 4.25 -15.83
N PRO A 324 -9.66 5.59 -15.86
CA PRO A 324 -10.34 6.45 -14.91
C PRO A 324 -11.84 6.16 -14.85
N GLY A 325 -12.41 6.24 -13.66
CA GLY A 325 -13.83 5.97 -13.44
C GLY A 325 -14.26 6.31 -12.01
N SER A 326 -15.54 6.14 -11.72
CA SER A 326 -16.09 6.46 -10.40
C SER A 326 -17.07 5.40 -9.93
N ALA A 327 -17.10 5.16 -8.62
CA ALA A 327 -18.02 4.26 -7.94
C ALA A 327 -18.65 4.95 -6.74
N LYS A 328 -19.95 4.77 -6.55
CA LYS A 328 -20.67 5.30 -5.39
C LYS A 328 -20.63 4.31 -4.24
N TYR A 329 -20.50 4.83 -3.02
CA TYR A 329 -20.46 4.03 -1.81
C TYR A 329 -21.10 4.76 -0.63
N GLN A 330 -21.34 4.03 0.45
CA GLN A 330 -21.82 4.55 1.72
C GLN A 330 -21.01 3.96 2.88
N VAL A 331 -20.98 4.69 3.99
CA VAL A 331 -20.36 4.26 5.24
C VAL A 331 -21.48 3.89 6.22
N LEU A 332 -21.55 2.63 6.56
CA LEU A 332 -22.54 2.07 7.47
C LEU A 332 -21.90 1.61 8.80
N GLY A 333 -22.70 1.25 9.79
CA GLY A 333 -22.21 0.56 11.00
C GLY A 333 -21.40 -0.69 10.68
N THR A 334 -21.75 -1.40 9.63
CA THR A 334 -21.06 -2.62 9.15
C THR A 334 -19.81 -2.36 8.29
N GLY A 335 -19.45 -1.12 8.02
CA GLY A 335 -18.29 -0.72 7.18
C GLY A 335 -18.70 -0.07 5.86
N ILE A 336 -17.78 -0.08 4.91
CA ILE A 336 -17.98 0.43 3.53
C ILE A 336 -18.87 -0.55 2.76
N ARG A 337 -19.87 -0.03 2.06
CA ARG A 337 -20.81 -0.82 1.24
C ARG A 337 -21.23 -0.03 0.00
N ASP A 338 -21.73 -0.73 -0.99
CA ASP A 338 -22.39 -0.09 -2.13
C ASP A 338 -23.57 0.74 -1.70
N LEU A 339 -23.82 1.83 -2.43
CA LEU A 339 -25.03 2.59 -2.25
C LEU A 339 -26.24 1.68 -2.59
N ARG A 340 -27.14 1.47 -1.64
CA ARG A 340 -28.37 0.73 -1.91
C ARG A 340 -29.19 1.53 -2.94
N LYS A 341 -29.41 0.97 -4.13
CA LYS A 341 -30.48 1.46 -5.00
C LYS A 341 -31.76 1.29 -4.22
N LEU A 342 -32.40 2.39 -3.84
CA LEU A 342 -33.82 2.35 -3.45
C LEU A 342 -34.54 1.68 -4.62
N LYS A 343 -35.08 0.49 -4.40
CA LYS A 343 -36.11 -0.02 -5.31
C LYS A 343 -37.24 0.99 -5.15
N HIS A 344 -37.40 1.90 -6.13
CA HIS A 344 -38.65 2.61 -6.28
C HIS A 344 -39.72 1.51 -6.39
N THR A 345 -40.56 1.42 -5.39
CA THR A 345 -41.70 0.52 -5.42
C THR A 345 -42.52 0.92 -6.65
N GLU A 346 -42.98 -0.08 -7.40
CA GLU A 346 -43.85 0.14 -8.60
C GLU A 346 -44.97 1.14 -8.31
N ALA A 347 -45.43 1.21 -7.06
CA ALA A 347 -46.37 2.20 -6.56
C ALA A 347 -45.92 3.68 -6.63
N GLU A 348 -44.62 3.98 -6.48
CA GLU A 348 -44.08 5.35 -6.61
C GLU A 348 -43.91 5.74 -8.09
N GLN A 349 -43.59 4.78 -8.96
CA GLN A 349 -43.56 5.01 -10.41
C GLN A 349 -44.97 5.25 -10.99
N GLU A 350 -45.97 4.53 -10.52
CA GLU A 350 -47.37 4.77 -10.90
C GLU A 350 -47.87 6.14 -10.41
N GLN A 351 -47.52 6.57 -9.21
CA GLN A 351 -47.87 7.90 -8.70
C GLN A 351 -47.19 9.04 -9.47
N GLU A 352 -45.95 8.87 -9.89
CA GLU A 352 -45.20 9.87 -10.67
C GLU A 352 -45.71 9.95 -12.11
N VAL A 353 -46.10 8.82 -12.70
CA VAL A 353 -46.78 8.77 -14.01
C VAL A 353 -48.17 9.41 -13.96
N ASP A 354 -48.92 9.19 -12.90
CA ASP A 354 -50.27 9.78 -12.73
C ASP A 354 -50.19 11.29 -12.44
N ARG A 355 -49.19 11.75 -11.70
CA ARG A 355 -48.89 13.17 -11.46
C ARG A 355 -48.46 13.89 -12.73
N ASN A 356 -47.67 13.27 -13.56
CA ASN A 356 -47.25 13.82 -14.85
C ASN A 356 -48.38 13.80 -15.90
N LYS A 357 -49.32 12.87 -15.83
CA LYS A 357 -50.55 12.90 -16.65
C LYS A 357 -51.46 14.05 -16.26
N ARG A 358 -51.65 14.32 -14.96
CA ARG A 358 -52.50 15.44 -14.47
C ARG A 358 -51.91 16.82 -14.79
N LEU A 359 -50.56 16.94 -14.93
CA LEU A 359 -49.93 18.19 -15.33
C LEU A 359 -49.92 18.46 -16.85
N ARG A 360 -50.32 17.47 -17.69
CA ARG A 360 -50.45 17.63 -19.14
C ARG A 360 -51.89 17.85 -19.60
N THR A 361 -52.86 17.82 -18.68
CA THR A 361 -54.29 17.98 -18.96
C THR A 361 -54.89 19.27 -18.36
N ASN A 362 -54.08 20.17 -17.83
CA ASN A 362 -54.38 21.57 -17.50
C ASN A 362 -53.46 22.45 -18.37
#